data_8999e2eebad6d2522ff2c7c6aa559813
#
_entry.id   8999e2eebad6d2522ff2c7c6aa559813
#
_cell.length_a   1.000
_cell.length_b   1.000
_cell.length_c   1.000
_cell.angle_alpha   90.00
_cell.angle_beta   90.00
_cell.angle_gamma   90.00
#
_symmetry.space_group_name_H-M   'P 1'
#
loop_
_entity.id
_entity.type
_entity.pdbx_description
1 polymer ?
#
loop_
_entity_poly.entity_id
_entity_poly.type
_entity_poly.pdbx_seq_one_letter_code
_entity_poly.pdbx_strand_id
1 'polypeptide(L)'
;MSSTNKTTNYNLSQFIGSDKPAWLADYNQDMSKIDTQMKANADASTANAGNISNNTTAIGDLTALNTTAKSNLVVAVNEVKASAGTAQGTAESAANNANTAKSEADALTRYLAITQTGKVNVTVSGGTVGNIDDIYYALNADGTLGKVYGRYRLTVNTTGTITVTIPVSAIATSSQFTITGACYYTVQHSDGEFSVINARDMVVNTNGNCEITFSGLTVGDRVTLWLPPCLYFFTDFGDVINPNS
;
A
#
# COMPACT_ATOMS: atom_id res chain seq x y z
N MET A 1 48.37 16.87 84.25
CA MET A 1 47.46 15.77 83.75
C MET A 1 46.64 16.35 82.61
N SER A 2 46.50 15.63 81.52
CA SER A 2 45.56 15.93 80.43
C SER A 2 44.15 15.90 80.90
N SER A 3 43.21 16.40 80.08
CA SER A 3 41.76 16.31 80.28
C SER A 3 41.32 14.86 80.47
N THR A 4 40.42 14.61 81.39
CA THR A 4 39.90 13.26 81.68
C THR A 4 38.95 12.81 80.59
N ASN A 5 38.14 13.73 80.03
CA ASN A 5 37.13 13.46 79.01
C ASN A 5 37.49 14.04 77.67
N LYS A 6 36.96 13.51 76.64
CA LYS A 6 37.08 13.98 75.24
C LYS A 6 35.70 14.10 74.54
N THR A 7 35.59 15.02 73.60
CA THR A 7 34.39 15.11 72.75
C THR A 7 34.30 13.90 71.82
N THR A 8 33.07 13.45 71.56
CA THR A 8 32.82 12.22 70.78
C THR A 8 33.33 12.32 69.35
N ASN A 9 33.16 13.43 68.68
CA ASN A 9 33.46 13.52 67.24
C ASN A 9 34.93 13.93 66.91
N TYR A 10 35.48 14.88 67.64
CA TYR A 10 36.79 15.43 67.30
C TYR A 10 37.83 15.14 68.36
N ASN A 11 37.47 14.39 69.39
CA ASN A 11 38.41 14.03 70.51
C ASN A 11 39.06 15.22 71.13
N LEU A 12 38.32 16.35 71.24
CA LEU A 12 38.79 17.60 71.90
C LEU A 12 38.70 17.41 73.41
N SER A 13 39.60 18.10 74.14
CA SER A 13 39.66 18.04 75.60
C SER A 13 38.39 18.58 76.26
N GLN A 14 37.81 17.77 77.19
CA GLN A 14 36.73 18.15 78.08
C GLN A 14 37.21 18.08 79.48
N PHE A 15 37.40 19.20 80.14
CA PHE A 15 37.89 19.29 81.48
C PHE A 15 36.81 19.17 82.51
N ILE A 16 37.03 18.43 83.56
CA ILE A 16 36.15 18.32 84.76
C ILE A 16 36.85 18.99 85.94
N GLY A 17 36.11 19.36 87.01
CA GLY A 17 36.60 20.13 88.12
C GLY A 17 37.79 19.52 88.92
N SER A 18 38.04 18.22 88.81
CA SER A 18 39.16 17.49 89.39
C SER A 18 40.39 17.50 88.49
N ASP A 19 40.33 17.87 87.30
CA ASP A 19 41.45 17.90 86.34
C ASP A 19 42.44 19.04 86.78
N LYS A 20 43.67 18.69 86.84
CA LYS A 20 44.76 19.68 86.96
C LYS A 20 45.44 19.76 85.61
N PRO A 21 45.07 20.63 84.76
CA PRO A 21 45.44 20.59 83.35
C PRO A 21 46.88 21.15 83.16
N ALA A 22 47.61 20.46 82.32
CA ALA A 22 48.57 21.13 81.42
C ALA A 22 47.74 21.76 80.30
N TRP A 23 46.78 22.59 80.73
CA TRP A 23 45.72 23.12 79.89
C TRP A 23 46.19 23.77 78.59
N LEU A 24 47.38 24.38 78.64
CA LEU A 24 47.94 25.03 77.44
C LEU A 24 48.35 24.02 76.39
N ALA A 25 48.91 22.86 76.80
CA ALA A 25 49.26 21.81 75.85
C ALA A 25 47.99 21.14 75.22
N ASP A 26 47.01 20.78 76.05
CA ASP A 26 45.76 20.24 75.59
C ASP A 26 44.98 21.26 74.74
N TYR A 27 44.93 22.52 75.13
CA TYR A 27 44.32 23.60 74.37
C TYR A 27 44.95 23.77 72.96
N ASN A 28 46.29 23.88 72.92
CA ASN A 28 47.04 24.04 71.69
C ASN A 28 46.83 22.81 70.75
N GLN A 29 46.78 21.60 71.31
CA GLN A 29 46.50 20.40 70.58
C GLN A 29 45.07 20.40 70.00
N ASP A 30 44.11 20.84 70.80
CA ASP A 30 42.66 20.93 70.33
C ASP A 30 42.51 22.02 69.28
N MET A 31 43.17 23.16 69.43
CA MET A 31 43.18 24.19 68.41
C MET A 31 43.79 23.70 67.09
N SER A 32 44.88 22.90 67.16
CA SER A 32 45.46 22.30 65.94
C SER A 32 44.51 21.28 65.27
N LYS A 33 43.74 20.49 66.02
CA LYS A 33 42.75 19.57 65.50
C LYS A 33 41.60 20.34 64.83
N ILE A 34 41.13 21.41 65.49
CA ILE A 34 40.04 22.28 64.92
C ILE A 34 40.58 22.94 63.64
N ASP A 35 41.70 23.50 63.58
CA ASP A 35 42.32 24.15 62.41
C ASP A 35 42.42 23.13 61.25
N THR A 36 43.00 21.92 61.54
CA THR A 36 43.08 20.85 60.53
C THR A 36 41.71 20.46 59.98
N GLN A 37 40.68 20.30 60.85
CA GLN A 37 39.37 19.92 60.42
C GLN A 37 38.66 21.05 59.66
N MET A 38 38.83 22.30 60.08
CA MET A 38 38.32 23.46 59.35
C MET A 38 38.90 23.54 57.93
N LYS A 39 40.27 23.31 57.85
CA LYS A 39 40.94 23.27 56.56
C LYS A 39 40.38 22.14 55.66
N ALA A 40 40.20 20.92 56.19
CA ALA A 40 39.67 19.81 55.47
C ALA A 40 38.22 20.05 54.96
N ASN A 41 37.42 20.68 55.82
CA ASN A 41 36.07 21.06 55.44
C ASN A 41 36.05 22.14 54.32
N ALA A 42 36.94 23.13 54.39
CA ALA A 42 37.10 24.14 53.37
C ALA A 42 37.55 23.53 52.01
N ASP A 43 38.51 22.61 52.06
CA ASP A 43 38.95 21.88 50.87
C ASP A 43 37.89 21.01 50.28
N ALA A 44 37.13 20.28 51.09
CA ALA A 44 36.00 19.48 50.64
C ALA A 44 34.89 20.34 50.01
N SER A 45 34.62 21.50 50.62
CA SER A 45 33.63 22.46 50.05
C SER A 45 34.10 22.98 48.69
N THR A 46 35.36 23.31 48.53
CA THR A 46 35.93 23.74 47.25
C THR A 46 35.85 22.62 46.19
N ALA A 47 36.21 21.40 46.57
CA ALA A 47 36.11 20.23 45.68
C ALA A 47 34.67 19.97 45.25
N ASN A 48 33.72 20.04 46.19
CA ASN A 48 32.30 19.89 45.88
C ASN A 48 31.77 20.97 44.92
N ALA A 49 32.18 22.23 45.11
CA ALA A 49 31.83 23.29 44.18
C ALA A 49 32.38 23.04 42.78
N GLY A 50 33.63 22.53 42.67
CA GLY A 50 34.21 22.11 41.40
C GLY A 50 33.44 20.98 40.73
N ASN A 51 33.04 19.95 41.49
CA ASN A 51 32.26 18.82 41.00
C ASN A 51 30.86 19.26 40.51
N ILE A 52 30.20 20.16 41.23
CA ILE A 52 28.93 20.72 40.83
C ILE A 52 29.09 21.48 39.51
N SER A 53 30.11 22.30 39.38
CA SER A 53 30.38 23.03 38.12
C SER A 53 30.62 22.09 36.95
N ASN A 54 31.41 21.04 37.15
CA ASN A 54 31.69 20.02 36.12
C ASN A 54 30.44 19.27 35.73
N ASN A 55 29.61 18.86 36.70
CA ASN A 55 28.34 18.18 36.43
C ASN A 55 27.36 19.08 35.67
N THR A 56 27.27 20.35 36.04
CA THR A 56 26.43 21.34 35.34
C THR A 56 26.88 21.50 33.88
N THR A 57 28.17 21.56 33.63
CA THR A 57 28.75 21.65 32.29
C THR A 57 28.49 20.37 31.48
N ALA A 58 28.63 19.19 32.09
CA ALA A 58 28.43 17.90 31.44
C ALA A 58 26.97 17.66 31.11
N ILE A 59 26.03 18.08 31.94
CA ILE A 59 24.59 17.98 31.69
C ILE A 59 24.12 18.99 30.64
N GLY A 60 24.74 20.17 30.61
CA GLY A 60 24.35 21.29 29.75
C GLY A 60 23.13 22.05 30.28
N ASP A 61 22.66 22.98 29.48
CA ASP A 61 21.49 23.78 29.81
C ASP A 61 20.21 23.04 29.39
N LEU A 62 19.49 22.48 30.34
CA LEU A 62 18.20 21.80 30.10
C LEU A 62 17.12 22.72 29.51
N THR A 63 17.24 24.04 29.68
CA THR A 63 16.27 24.99 29.08
C THR A 63 16.43 25.07 27.57
N ALA A 64 17.60 24.74 27.05
CA ALA A 64 17.91 24.71 25.62
C ALA A 64 17.41 23.44 24.91
N LEU A 65 16.92 22.43 25.65
CA LEU A 65 16.33 21.25 25.04
C LEU A 65 15.09 21.61 24.22
N ASN A 66 14.99 21.04 23.02
CA ASN A 66 13.80 21.18 22.16
C ASN A 66 12.72 20.12 22.49
N THR A 67 12.44 19.93 23.76
CA THR A 67 11.41 19.04 24.31
C THR A 67 10.44 19.86 25.18
N THR A 68 9.22 19.38 25.35
CA THR A 68 8.25 20.02 26.26
C THR A 68 8.68 19.81 27.71
N ALA A 69 9.16 18.61 28.03
CA ALA A 69 9.65 18.27 29.37
C ALA A 69 11.11 18.70 29.55
N LYS A 70 11.33 19.72 30.37
CA LYS A 70 12.66 20.30 30.68
C LYS A 70 13.07 20.15 32.15
N SER A 71 12.25 19.44 32.93
CA SER A 71 12.52 19.31 34.40
C SER A 71 13.72 18.46 34.70
N ASN A 72 14.02 17.46 33.89
CA ASN A 72 15.24 16.66 33.98
C ASN A 72 15.48 15.91 32.64
N LEU A 73 16.73 15.50 32.44
CA LEU A 73 17.18 14.85 31.21
C LEU A 73 16.45 13.53 30.92
N VAL A 74 16.11 12.76 31.94
CA VAL A 74 15.44 11.46 31.76
C VAL A 74 14.04 11.64 31.13
N VAL A 75 13.28 12.61 31.63
CA VAL A 75 11.94 12.91 31.08
C VAL A 75 12.04 13.43 29.66
N ALA A 76 12.98 14.32 29.37
CA ALA A 76 13.23 14.83 28.02
C ALA A 76 13.62 13.72 27.02
N VAL A 77 14.51 12.81 27.41
CA VAL A 77 14.90 11.66 26.56
C VAL A 77 13.73 10.72 26.32
N ASN A 78 12.91 10.47 27.34
CA ASN A 78 11.71 9.62 27.17
C ASN A 78 10.69 10.25 26.23
N GLU A 79 10.52 11.58 26.24
CA GLU A 79 9.68 12.29 25.28
C GLU A 79 10.19 12.14 23.83
N VAL A 80 11.50 12.30 23.61
CA VAL A 80 12.11 12.08 22.29
C VAL A 80 11.92 10.64 21.82
N LYS A 81 12.12 9.65 22.71
CA LYS A 81 11.92 8.24 22.40
C LYS A 81 10.46 7.96 21.99
N ALA A 82 9.49 8.52 22.70
CA ALA A 82 8.08 8.37 22.37
C ALA A 82 7.76 9.00 21.01
N SER A 83 8.26 10.21 20.73
CA SER A 83 8.08 10.90 19.46
C SER A 83 8.70 10.13 18.29
N ALA A 84 9.91 9.58 18.48
CA ALA A 84 10.58 8.74 17.49
C ALA A 84 9.77 7.47 17.19
N GLY A 85 9.22 6.81 18.22
CA GLY A 85 8.34 5.64 18.06
C GLY A 85 7.08 5.96 17.26
N THR A 86 6.46 7.10 17.52
CA THR A 86 5.29 7.57 16.75
C THR A 86 5.64 7.83 15.29
N ALA A 87 6.76 8.50 15.04
CA ALA A 87 7.23 8.78 13.68
C ALA A 87 7.54 7.50 12.90
N GLN A 88 8.17 6.51 13.56
CA GLN A 88 8.42 5.20 12.97
C GLN A 88 7.11 4.50 12.58
N GLY A 89 6.13 4.43 13.49
CA GLY A 89 4.83 3.80 13.20
C GLY A 89 4.08 4.50 12.05
N THR A 90 4.18 5.82 11.96
CA THR A 90 3.62 6.57 10.81
C THR A 90 4.30 6.20 9.50
N ALA A 91 5.64 6.09 9.50
CA ALA A 91 6.40 5.71 8.32
C ALA A 91 6.09 4.28 7.86
N GLU A 92 5.96 3.33 8.79
CA GLU A 92 5.56 1.94 8.51
C GLU A 92 4.15 1.87 7.89
N SER A 93 3.20 2.64 8.44
CA SER A 93 1.84 2.73 7.89
C SER A 93 1.83 3.31 6.48
N ALA A 94 2.61 4.35 6.23
CA ALA A 94 2.74 4.95 4.89
C ALA A 94 3.35 3.97 3.89
N ALA A 95 4.36 3.20 4.28
CA ALA A 95 4.98 2.17 3.45
C ALA A 95 3.99 1.05 3.08
N ASN A 96 3.18 0.59 4.04
CA ASN A 96 2.15 -0.41 3.80
C ASN A 96 1.08 0.10 2.84
N ASN A 97 0.60 1.33 3.01
CA ASN A 97 -0.37 1.94 2.10
C ASN A 97 0.20 2.08 0.67
N ALA A 98 1.47 2.47 0.54
CA ALA A 98 2.13 2.56 -0.77
C ALA A 98 2.25 1.18 -1.45
N ASN A 99 2.56 0.12 -0.70
CA ASN A 99 2.62 -1.24 -1.23
C ASN A 99 1.24 -1.74 -1.68
N THR A 100 0.18 -1.44 -0.91
CA THR A 100 -1.21 -1.75 -1.30
C THR A 100 -1.58 -1.04 -2.60
N ALA A 101 -1.37 0.28 -2.68
CA ALA A 101 -1.66 1.06 -3.89
C ALA A 101 -0.87 0.56 -5.10
N LYS A 102 0.40 0.16 -4.90
CA LYS A 102 1.20 -0.44 -5.97
C LYS A 102 0.61 -1.77 -6.45
N SER A 103 0.19 -2.64 -5.54
CA SER A 103 -0.43 -3.93 -5.89
C SER A 103 -1.72 -3.75 -6.68
N GLU A 104 -2.56 -2.78 -6.28
CA GLU A 104 -3.80 -2.44 -6.98
C GLU A 104 -3.51 -1.89 -8.39
N ALA A 105 -2.51 -1.01 -8.53
CA ALA A 105 -2.09 -0.48 -9.82
C ALA A 105 -1.52 -1.57 -10.74
N ASP A 106 -0.73 -2.48 -10.21
CA ASP A 106 -0.18 -3.62 -10.96
C ASP A 106 -1.31 -4.57 -11.42
N ALA A 107 -2.30 -4.83 -10.55
CA ALA A 107 -3.48 -5.63 -10.88
C ALA A 107 -4.30 -4.97 -12.00
N LEU A 108 -4.57 -3.67 -11.90
CA LEU A 108 -5.28 -2.92 -12.93
C LEU A 108 -4.52 -2.90 -14.27
N THR A 109 -3.20 -2.73 -14.22
CA THR A 109 -2.35 -2.75 -15.43
C THR A 109 -2.43 -4.12 -16.12
N ARG A 110 -2.38 -5.21 -15.36
CA ARG A 110 -2.54 -6.57 -15.89
C ARG A 110 -3.93 -6.81 -16.45
N TYR A 111 -4.96 -6.30 -15.78
CA TYR A 111 -6.35 -6.41 -16.22
C TYR A 111 -6.58 -5.69 -17.56
N LEU A 112 -6.02 -4.50 -17.73
CA LEU A 112 -6.19 -3.70 -18.96
C LEU A 112 -5.29 -4.16 -20.12
N ALA A 113 -4.21 -4.91 -19.85
CA ALA A 113 -3.27 -5.34 -20.88
C ALA A 113 -3.90 -6.41 -21.80
N ILE A 114 -3.99 -6.11 -23.09
CA ILE A 114 -4.38 -7.07 -24.11
C ILE A 114 -3.20 -8.00 -24.40
N THR A 115 -3.29 -9.24 -23.95
CA THR A 115 -2.20 -10.24 -24.05
C THR A 115 -2.54 -11.46 -24.87
N GLN A 116 -3.84 -11.73 -25.09
CA GLN A 116 -4.33 -12.84 -25.89
C GLN A 116 -4.93 -12.34 -27.19
N THR A 117 -4.40 -12.77 -28.31
CA THR A 117 -4.94 -12.44 -29.65
C THR A 117 -4.98 -13.69 -30.49
N GLY A 118 -5.97 -13.78 -31.36
CA GLY A 118 -6.08 -14.93 -32.27
C GLY A 118 -7.13 -14.74 -33.34
N LYS A 119 -7.06 -15.64 -34.34
CA LYS A 119 -8.08 -15.80 -35.37
C LYS A 119 -9.08 -16.87 -34.92
N VAL A 120 -10.34 -16.72 -35.29
CA VAL A 120 -11.42 -17.62 -34.90
C VAL A 120 -12.04 -18.27 -36.14
N ASN A 121 -12.29 -19.56 -36.04
CA ASN A 121 -13.06 -20.29 -37.06
C ASN A 121 -14.55 -20.14 -36.76
N VAL A 122 -15.22 -19.30 -37.50
CA VAL A 122 -16.67 -19.06 -37.36
C VAL A 122 -17.48 -20.22 -37.92
N THR A 123 -18.55 -20.57 -37.24
CA THR A 123 -19.53 -21.53 -37.71
C THR A 123 -20.86 -20.84 -37.99
N VAL A 124 -21.63 -21.39 -38.93
CA VAL A 124 -22.95 -20.84 -39.32
C VAL A 124 -23.95 -21.96 -39.35
N SER A 125 -25.07 -21.75 -38.64
CA SER A 125 -26.26 -22.59 -38.77
C SER A 125 -27.20 -21.98 -39.84
N GLY A 126 -27.63 -22.80 -40.81
CA GLY A 126 -28.50 -22.34 -41.87
C GLY A 126 -27.85 -21.62 -43.07
N GLY A 127 -26.53 -21.60 -43.11
CA GLY A 127 -25.78 -20.97 -44.18
C GLY A 127 -24.41 -21.64 -44.46
N THR A 128 -23.77 -21.22 -45.55
CA THR A 128 -22.40 -21.63 -45.89
C THR A 128 -21.45 -20.45 -45.72
N VAL A 129 -20.31 -20.73 -45.13
CA VAL A 129 -19.23 -19.78 -44.95
C VAL A 129 -18.71 -19.32 -46.33
N GLY A 130 -18.64 -18.03 -46.54
CA GLY A 130 -17.99 -17.42 -47.69
C GLY A 130 -16.48 -17.45 -47.54
N ASN A 131 -15.78 -17.62 -48.64
CA ASN A 131 -14.32 -17.57 -48.66
C ASN A 131 -13.84 -16.13 -48.44
N ILE A 132 -12.94 -15.85 -47.51
CA ILE A 132 -12.06 -14.65 -47.55
C ILE A 132 -12.01 -13.77 -46.31
N ASP A 133 -12.98 -13.81 -45.40
CA ASP A 133 -12.97 -12.83 -44.29
C ASP A 133 -12.67 -13.53 -42.96
N ASP A 134 -11.95 -12.84 -42.11
CA ASP A 134 -11.47 -13.37 -40.86
C ASP A 134 -12.03 -12.60 -39.67
N ILE A 135 -12.41 -13.32 -38.63
CA ILE A 135 -12.74 -12.79 -37.32
C ILE A 135 -11.55 -13.03 -36.40
N TYR A 136 -11.20 -12.01 -35.65
CA TYR A 136 -10.14 -12.02 -34.67
C TYR A 136 -10.67 -11.64 -33.29
N TYR A 137 -9.96 -12.05 -32.27
CA TYR A 137 -10.16 -11.58 -30.92
C TYR A 137 -8.89 -10.96 -30.35
N ALA A 138 -9.05 -10.07 -29.39
CA ALA A 138 -7.97 -9.49 -28.60
C ALA A 138 -8.48 -9.31 -27.17
N LEU A 139 -7.91 -10.05 -26.21
CA LEU A 139 -8.37 -10.17 -24.84
C LEU A 139 -7.24 -9.86 -23.88
N ASN A 140 -7.58 -9.45 -22.65
CA ASN A 140 -6.64 -9.45 -21.53
C ASN A 140 -6.31 -10.88 -21.09
N ALA A 141 -5.38 -11.03 -20.14
CA ALA A 141 -4.90 -12.33 -19.69
C ALA A 141 -6.03 -13.23 -19.15
N ASP A 142 -7.01 -12.64 -18.51
CA ASP A 142 -8.11 -13.36 -17.84
C ASP A 142 -9.35 -13.55 -18.74
N GLY A 143 -9.35 -12.99 -19.96
CA GLY A 143 -10.47 -13.07 -20.90
C GLY A 143 -11.71 -12.25 -20.51
N THR A 144 -11.59 -11.36 -19.51
CA THR A 144 -12.71 -10.56 -18.99
C THR A 144 -12.88 -9.22 -19.69
N LEU A 145 -11.82 -8.73 -20.31
CA LEU A 145 -11.81 -7.50 -21.11
C LEU A 145 -11.29 -7.79 -22.50
N GLY A 146 -11.97 -7.30 -23.51
CA GLY A 146 -11.44 -7.37 -24.85
C GLY A 146 -12.42 -7.02 -25.94
N LYS A 147 -12.13 -7.51 -27.13
CA LYS A 147 -12.93 -7.30 -28.32
C LYS A 147 -12.88 -8.49 -29.25
N VAL A 148 -13.96 -8.67 -30.01
CA VAL A 148 -14.02 -9.53 -31.20
C VAL A 148 -14.27 -8.61 -32.39
N TYR A 149 -13.48 -8.76 -33.45
CA TYR A 149 -13.52 -7.82 -34.55
C TYR A 149 -13.17 -8.50 -35.88
N GLY A 150 -13.58 -7.88 -36.97
CA GLY A 150 -13.27 -8.37 -38.30
C GLY A 150 -14.45 -8.34 -39.24
N ARG A 151 -14.35 -9.07 -40.33
CA ARG A 151 -15.38 -9.18 -41.35
C ARG A 151 -15.64 -10.64 -41.67
N TYR A 152 -16.90 -10.96 -41.95
CA TYR A 152 -17.31 -12.29 -42.26
C TYR A 152 -18.44 -12.29 -43.32
N ARG A 153 -18.38 -13.22 -44.26
CA ARG A 153 -19.42 -13.39 -45.29
C ARG A 153 -20.02 -14.79 -45.22
N LEU A 154 -21.31 -14.84 -45.42
CA LEU A 154 -22.04 -16.10 -45.53
C LEU A 154 -23.05 -16.05 -46.67
N THR A 155 -23.40 -17.22 -47.19
CA THR A 155 -24.52 -17.41 -48.10
C THR A 155 -25.58 -18.20 -47.35
N VAL A 156 -26.83 -17.76 -47.45
CA VAL A 156 -27.98 -18.38 -46.81
C VAL A 156 -28.41 -19.62 -47.60
N ASN A 157 -28.49 -20.78 -46.94
CA ASN A 157 -28.86 -22.06 -47.57
C ASN A 157 -30.25 -22.56 -47.17
N THR A 158 -30.75 -22.05 -46.05
CA THR A 158 -32.08 -22.43 -45.55
C THR A 158 -32.89 -21.19 -45.18
N THR A 159 -34.20 -21.22 -45.36
CA THR A 159 -35.08 -20.16 -44.82
C THR A 159 -35.21 -20.29 -43.31
N GLY A 160 -35.31 -19.16 -42.61
CA GLY A 160 -35.54 -19.13 -41.18
C GLY A 160 -34.45 -18.33 -40.43
N THR A 161 -34.13 -18.79 -39.26
CA THR A 161 -33.14 -18.15 -38.42
C THR A 161 -31.74 -18.63 -38.76
N ILE A 162 -30.83 -17.70 -39.06
CA ILE A 162 -29.40 -17.96 -39.29
C ILE A 162 -28.64 -17.51 -38.07
N THR A 163 -27.82 -18.38 -37.51
CA THR A 163 -26.96 -18.03 -36.37
C THR A 163 -25.49 -18.16 -36.76
N VAL A 164 -24.78 -17.07 -36.61
CA VAL A 164 -23.30 -17.01 -36.71
C VAL A 164 -22.73 -17.19 -35.34
N THR A 165 -21.97 -18.24 -35.13
CA THR A 165 -21.30 -18.52 -33.87
C THR A 165 -19.79 -18.30 -34.02
N ILE A 166 -19.24 -17.42 -33.19
CA ILE A 166 -17.82 -17.06 -33.11
C ILE A 166 -17.28 -17.64 -31.82
N PRO A 167 -16.62 -18.81 -31.88
CA PRO A 167 -16.16 -19.51 -30.67
C PRO A 167 -14.87 -18.89 -30.14
N VAL A 168 -14.94 -18.06 -29.12
CA VAL A 168 -13.80 -17.47 -28.45
C VAL A 168 -13.71 -18.02 -27.03
N SER A 169 -13.21 -19.24 -26.91
CA SER A 169 -13.12 -19.97 -25.62
C SER A 169 -12.27 -19.26 -24.57
N ALA A 170 -11.48 -18.27 -24.97
CA ALA A 170 -10.68 -17.46 -24.05
C ALA A 170 -11.49 -16.35 -23.34
N ILE A 171 -12.74 -16.08 -23.77
CA ILE A 171 -13.64 -15.16 -23.06
C ILE A 171 -14.13 -15.84 -21.79
N ALA A 172 -13.80 -15.23 -20.65
CA ALA A 172 -14.30 -15.64 -19.34
C ALA A 172 -15.52 -14.81 -18.96
N THR A 173 -16.64 -15.48 -18.68
CA THR A 173 -17.86 -14.84 -18.19
C THR A 173 -18.64 -15.79 -17.29
N SER A 174 -19.15 -15.28 -16.17
CA SER A 174 -19.98 -16.02 -15.22
C SER A 174 -21.46 -16.09 -15.66
N SER A 175 -21.88 -15.16 -16.53
CA SER A 175 -23.26 -15.10 -17.04
C SER A 175 -23.29 -14.69 -18.50
N GLN A 176 -24.34 -15.11 -19.20
CA GLN A 176 -24.60 -14.63 -20.55
C GLN A 176 -24.92 -13.14 -20.54
N PHE A 177 -24.39 -12.40 -21.52
CA PHE A 177 -24.70 -10.98 -21.71
C PHE A 177 -24.86 -10.64 -23.20
N THR A 178 -25.48 -9.49 -23.46
CA THR A 178 -25.72 -9.01 -24.82
C THR A 178 -25.01 -7.70 -25.06
N ILE A 179 -24.28 -7.60 -26.17
CA ILE A 179 -23.67 -6.36 -26.64
C ILE A 179 -24.63 -5.80 -27.72
N THR A 180 -25.35 -4.76 -27.36
CA THR A 180 -26.33 -4.12 -28.26
C THR A 180 -25.62 -3.37 -29.37
N GLY A 181 -26.08 -3.59 -30.60
CA GLY A 181 -25.49 -2.95 -31.78
C GLY A 181 -24.04 -3.34 -32.06
N ALA A 182 -23.64 -4.53 -31.62
CA ALA A 182 -22.27 -5.02 -31.70
C ALA A 182 -21.70 -5.12 -33.11
N CYS A 183 -22.54 -5.32 -34.08
CA CYS A 183 -22.11 -5.51 -35.47
C CYS A 183 -23.05 -4.82 -36.45
N TYR A 184 -22.50 -4.59 -37.64
CA TYR A 184 -23.25 -4.11 -38.78
C TYR A 184 -23.27 -5.19 -39.84
N TYR A 185 -24.34 -5.25 -40.61
CA TYR A 185 -24.44 -6.19 -41.73
C TYR A 185 -25.13 -5.61 -42.93
N THR A 186 -24.78 -6.10 -44.12
CA THR A 186 -25.51 -5.86 -45.36
C THR A 186 -25.96 -7.19 -45.94
N VAL A 187 -27.09 -7.18 -46.61
CA VAL A 187 -27.59 -8.32 -47.36
C VAL A 187 -27.59 -7.95 -48.83
N GLN A 188 -26.99 -8.79 -49.65
CA GLN A 188 -27.20 -8.82 -51.08
C GLN A 188 -28.20 -9.95 -51.35
N HIS A 189 -29.40 -9.59 -51.82
CA HIS A 189 -30.41 -10.56 -52.16
C HIS A 189 -30.04 -11.37 -53.39
N SER A 190 -30.72 -12.50 -53.59
CA SER A 190 -30.48 -13.40 -54.70
C SER A 190 -30.78 -12.78 -56.07
N ASP A 191 -31.66 -11.75 -56.13
CA ASP A 191 -31.94 -10.93 -57.29
C ASP A 191 -30.91 -9.84 -57.58
N GLY A 192 -29.89 -9.67 -56.71
CA GLY A 192 -28.84 -8.69 -56.84
C GLY A 192 -29.07 -7.38 -56.08
N GLU A 193 -30.24 -7.18 -55.50
CA GLU A 193 -30.55 -6.00 -54.69
C GLU A 193 -29.82 -6.01 -53.36
N PHE A 194 -29.55 -4.79 -52.80
CA PHE A 194 -28.89 -4.63 -51.51
C PHE A 194 -29.82 -4.04 -50.46
N SER A 195 -29.90 -4.70 -49.31
CA SER A 195 -30.55 -4.12 -48.14
C SER A 195 -29.62 -3.14 -47.42
N VAL A 196 -30.26 -2.19 -46.76
CA VAL A 196 -29.59 -1.17 -45.95
C VAL A 196 -28.80 -1.85 -44.80
N ILE A 197 -27.71 -1.20 -44.41
CA ILE A 197 -26.90 -1.61 -43.25
C ILE A 197 -27.77 -1.56 -41.99
N ASN A 198 -27.89 -2.68 -41.30
CA ASN A 198 -28.59 -2.81 -40.04
C ASN A 198 -27.57 -3.17 -38.91
N ALA A 199 -27.83 -2.66 -37.72
CA ALA A 199 -27.11 -3.10 -36.54
C ALA A 199 -27.74 -4.40 -35.98
N ARG A 200 -26.91 -5.27 -35.42
CA ARG A 200 -27.32 -6.48 -34.70
C ARG A 200 -26.59 -6.60 -33.39
N ASP A 201 -27.29 -7.19 -32.44
CA ASP A 201 -26.77 -7.53 -31.15
C ASP A 201 -25.95 -8.81 -31.22
N MET A 202 -24.94 -8.90 -30.36
CA MET A 202 -24.13 -10.10 -30.16
C MET A 202 -24.36 -10.61 -28.75
N VAL A 203 -24.75 -11.87 -28.64
CA VAL A 203 -24.90 -12.56 -27.36
C VAL A 203 -23.58 -13.28 -27.02
N VAL A 204 -23.04 -13.03 -25.89
CA VAL A 204 -21.86 -13.73 -25.39
C VAL A 204 -22.32 -14.75 -24.34
N ASN A 205 -22.11 -16.02 -24.65
CA ASN A 205 -22.51 -17.14 -23.80
C ASN A 205 -21.42 -17.48 -22.77
N THR A 206 -21.78 -18.16 -21.69
CA THR A 206 -20.87 -18.59 -20.62
C THR A 206 -19.74 -19.53 -21.08
N ASN A 207 -19.85 -20.12 -22.25
CA ASN A 207 -18.82 -20.94 -22.88
C ASN A 207 -17.85 -20.14 -23.78
N GLY A 208 -17.97 -18.80 -23.79
CA GLY A 208 -17.19 -17.91 -24.64
C GLY A 208 -17.66 -17.80 -26.10
N ASN A 209 -18.75 -18.48 -26.50
CA ASN A 209 -19.31 -18.28 -27.83
C ASN A 209 -20.00 -16.91 -27.94
N CYS A 210 -19.65 -16.19 -28.99
CA CYS A 210 -20.35 -14.97 -29.39
C CYS A 210 -21.30 -15.31 -30.52
N GLU A 211 -22.61 -15.09 -30.34
CA GLU A 211 -23.66 -15.47 -31.29
C GLU A 211 -24.37 -14.25 -31.84
N ILE A 212 -24.54 -14.23 -33.17
CA ILE A 212 -25.30 -13.19 -33.90
C ILE A 212 -26.36 -13.89 -34.72
N THR A 213 -27.63 -13.49 -34.50
CA THR A 213 -28.77 -14.13 -35.10
C THR A 213 -29.43 -13.20 -36.12
N PHE A 214 -29.76 -13.76 -37.28
CA PHE A 214 -30.46 -13.10 -38.38
C PHE A 214 -31.77 -13.82 -38.64
N SER A 215 -32.79 -13.05 -38.96
CA SER A 215 -34.12 -13.56 -39.39
C SER A 215 -34.60 -12.84 -40.63
N GLY A 216 -35.52 -13.45 -41.36
CA GLY A 216 -36.11 -12.85 -42.56
C GLY A 216 -35.23 -12.91 -43.81
N LEU A 217 -34.18 -13.74 -43.80
CA LEU A 217 -33.33 -13.99 -44.95
C LEU A 217 -33.88 -15.12 -45.82
N THR A 218 -33.59 -15.07 -47.11
CA THR A 218 -34.02 -16.09 -48.10
C THR A 218 -32.82 -16.86 -48.62
N VAL A 219 -33.09 -18.07 -49.14
CA VAL A 219 -32.03 -18.91 -49.72
C VAL A 219 -31.36 -18.18 -50.89
N GLY A 220 -30.05 -18.14 -50.91
CA GLY A 220 -29.23 -17.43 -51.88
C GLY A 220 -28.82 -16.02 -51.48
N ASP A 221 -29.41 -15.46 -50.42
CA ASP A 221 -28.95 -14.18 -49.88
C ASP A 221 -27.51 -14.29 -49.39
N ARG A 222 -26.74 -13.22 -49.64
CA ARG A 222 -25.34 -13.08 -49.17
C ARG A 222 -25.28 -12.04 -48.06
N VAL A 223 -24.89 -12.43 -46.88
CA VAL A 223 -24.75 -11.53 -45.73
C VAL A 223 -23.26 -11.20 -45.56
N THR A 224 -22.97 -9.93 -45.47
CA THR A 224 -21.65 -9.44 -45.04
C THR A 224 -21.79 -8.80 -43.65
N LEU A 225 -21.12 -9.39 -42.69
CA LEU A 225 -21.11 -8.97 -41.30
C LEU A 225 -19.80 -8.24 -40.98
N TRP A 226 -19.85 -7.10 -40.29
CA TRP A 226 -18.72 -6.37 -39.76
C TRP A 226 -18.80 -6.24 -38.25
N LEU A 227 -17.76 -6.67 -37.57
CA LEU A 227 -17.49 -6.42 -36.17
C LEU A 227 -16.44 -5.32 -36.07
N PRO A 228 -16.78 -4.10 -35.63
CA PRO A 228 -15.85 -2.98 -35.64
C PRO A 228 -14.75 -3.19 -34.59
N PRO A 229 -13.50 -2.76 -34.87
CA PRO A 229 -12.37 -2.95 -33.96
C PRO A 229 -12.45 -2.12 -32.66
N CYS A 230 -13.37 -1.16 -32.59
CA CYS A 230 -13.59 -0.31 -31.43
C CYS A 230 -14.61 -0.88 -30.45
N LEU A 231 -15.20 -2.04 -30.74
CA LEU A 231 -16.16 -2.68 -29.83
C LEU A 231 -15.40 -3.45 -28.74
N TYR A 232 -15.45 -2.92 -27.53
CA TYR A 232 -14.93 -3.58 -26.33
C TYR A 232 -16.08 -4.14 -25.49
N PHE A 233 -15.80 -5.22 -24.77
CA PHE A 233 -16.68 -5.78 -23.77
C PHE A 233 -15.92 -5.99 -22.44
N PHE A 234 -16.70 -5.97 -21.37
CA PHE A 234 -16.23 -6.25 -20.01
C PHE A 234 -17.16 -7.32 -19.43
N THR A 235 -16.61 -8.44 -18.97
CA THR A 235 -17.43 -9.54 -18.49
C THR A 235 -17.61 -9.58 -16.98
N ASP A 236 -16.66 -8.98 -16.24
CA ASP A 236 -16.71 -8.95 -14.77
C ASP A 236 -15.97 -7.73 -14.24
N PHE A 237 -16.72 -6.75 -13.73
CA PHE A 237 -16.17 -5.54 -13.11
C PHE A 237 -16.06 -5.68 -11.57
N GLY A 238 -16.69 -6.73 -11.00
CA GLY A 238 -16.87 -6.85 -9.55
C GLY A 238 -15.62 -7.16 -8.77
N ASP A 239 -14.73 -7.98 -9.32
CA ASP A 239 -13.58 -8.51 -8.57
C ASP A 239 -12.30 -7.65 -8.66
N VAL A 240 -12.24 -6.72 -9.63
CA VAL A 240 -11.05 -5.90 -9.86
C VAL A 240 -10.93 -4.74 -8.86
N ILE A 241 -12.04 -4.28 -8.30
CA ILE A 241 -12.09 -3.11 -7.42
C ILE A 241 -12.14 -3.49 -5.93
N ASN A 242 -12.31 -4.76 -5.60
CA ASN A 242 -12.34 -5.20 -4.21
C ASN A 242 -11.31 -6.31 -3.93
N PRO A 243 -10.03 -5.96 -3.71
CA PRO A 243 -8.96 -6.93 -3.41
C PRO A 243 -9.09 -7.60 -2.03
N ASN A 244 -10.16 -7.30 -1.27
CA ASN A 244 -10.42 -7.83 0.07
C ASN A 244 -11.72 -8.67 0.16
N SER A 245 -12.28 -9.13 -0.96
CA SER A 245 -13.39 -10.08 -0.97
C SER A 245 -12.92 -11.52 -1.02
#